data_8f6d4712bbc0a447ef3fcbd947695aba
#
_entry.id   8f6d4712bbc0a447ef3fcbd947695aba
#
_cell.length_a   1.000
_cell.length_b   1.000
_cell.length_c   1.000
_cell.angle_alpha   90.00
_cell.angle_beta   90.00
_cell.angle_gamma   90.00
#
_symmetry.space_group_name_H-M   'P 1'
#
loop_
_entity.id
_entity.type
_entity.pdbx_description
1 polymer ?
#
loop_
_entity_poly.entity_id
_entity_poly.type
_entity_poly.pdbx_seq_one_letter_code
_entity_poly.pdbx_strand_id
1 'polypeptide(L)'
;MREYKPKTNTQKQVYYKDRFYVPPKIPKEIVVDDILLGDLEQLSQKCFVIESYMQCGTLIIWVKKEDIYSCLEELKGLSYDVLTEMSAMDYLEKKGGFEIFYQLLSMDKKRRIRVKTFLKKEEQIQSVSMLFSSANWSEREMYDMFGILPQNHPYPKRILMPDDWVGHPLLKSYPLQGDEAAQWYEVDTIFGEEYREVIGKEQRDSARVDRYDTTRFSRLGYEVGYGEMIEEGQEKEKPIVYQEENGVLFVSKMKPENAKQLDKRK
;
A
#
# COMPACT_ATOMS: atom_id res chain seq x y z
N MET A 1 -27.84 21.91 -7.48
CA MET A 1 -27.02 21.28 -8.55
C MET A 1 -25.65 21.94 -8.54
N ARG A 2 -24.57 21.19 -8.35
CA ARG A 2 -23.22 21.73 -8.50
C ARG A 2 -22.98 21.92 -9.99
N GLU A 3 -22.69 23.16 -10.42
CA GLU A 3 -22.23 23.43 -11.77
C GLU A 3 -21.02 22.55 -12.10
N TYR A 4 -21.12 21.80 -13.16
CA TYR A 4 -20.01 21.02 -13.69
C TYR A 4 -18.98 21.99 -14.26
N LYS A 5 -17.97 22.29 -13.45
CA LYS A 5 -16.75 22.91 -14.00
C LYS A 5 -16.02 21.81 -14.75
N PRO A 6 -15.67 22.01 -16.03
CA PRO A 6 -14.86 21.05 -16.75
C PRO A 6 -13.62 20.80 -15.91
N LYS A 7 -13.49 19.58 -15.44
CA LYS A 7 -12.31 19.15 -14.68
C LYS A 7 -11.14 19.15 -15.64
N THR A 8 -10.51 20.29 -15.81
CA THR A 8 -9.13 20.31 -16.24
C THR A 8 -8.39 19.55 -15.15
N ASN A 9 -8.43 18.27 -15.24
CA ASN A 9 -7.65 17.26 -14.55
C ASN A 9 -7.10 17.77 -13.21
N THR A 10 -7.99 18.02 -12.24
CA THR A 10 -7.64 18.54 -10.92
C THR A 10 -6.56 17.67 -10.26
N GLN A 11 -6.59 16.37 -10.54
CA GLN A 11 -5.58 15.45 -10.08
C GLN A 11 -4.21 15.68 -10.76
N LYS A 12 -4.18 16.02 -12.04
CA LYS A 12 -2.94 16.42 -12.73
C LYS A 12 -2.46 17.81 -12.31
N GLN A 13 -3.33 18.77 -12.04
CA GLN A 13 -2.91 20.08 -11.56
C GLN A 13 -2.29 20.06 -10.17
N VAL A 14 -2.85 19.31 -9.24
CA VAL A 14 -2.30 19.17 -7.89
C VAL A 14 -1.01 18.35 -7.91
N TYR A 15 -0.93 17.32 -8.74
CA TYR A 15 0.25 16.46 -8.82
C TYR A 15 1.39 17.08 -9.63
N TYR A 16 1.10 17.85 -10.69
CA TYR A 16 2.14 18.33 -11.61
C TYR A 16 2.53 19.79 -11.43
N LYS A 17 1.74 20.63 -10.79
CA LYS A 17 2.16 22.00 -10.46
C LYS A 17 3.30 22.04 -9.47
N ASP A 18 3.40 20.99 -8.65
CA ASP A 18 4.32 20.98 -7.53
C ASP A 18 4.92 19.59 -7.28
N ARG A 19 5.40 18.96 -8.37
CA ARG A 19 6.05 17.64 -8.27
C ARG A 19 7.30 17.63 -7.38
N PHE A 20 7.80 18.79 -7.04
CA PHE A 20 8.91 19.00 -6.10
C PHE A 20 8.43 19.44 -4.71
N TYR A 21 7.11 19.56 -4.49
CA TYR A 21 6.58 19.89 -3.19
C TYR A 21 6.87 18.78 -2.20
N VAL A 22 7.69 19.09 -1.24
CA VAL A 22 7.92 18.22 -0.08
C VAL A 22 7.03 18.75 1.04
N PRO A 23 5.99 17.99 1.46
CA PRO A 23 5.14 18.45 2.56
C PRO A 23 5.99 18.69 3.80
N PRO A 24 5.72 19.76 4.56
CA PRO A 24 6.46 20.04 5.77
C PRO A 24 6.32 18.89 6.75
N LYS A 25 7.41 18.53 7.41
CA LYS A 25 7.35 17.52 8.46
C LYS A 25 6.47 18.05 9.59
N ILE A 26 5.52 17.24 10.01
CA ILE A 26 4.70 17.54 11.16
C ILE A 26 5.61 17.64 12.40
N PRO A 27 5.56 18.74 13.16
CA PRO A 27 6.46 18.94 14.30
C PRO A 27 6.19 17.88 15.38
N LYS A 28 7.22 17.56 16.13
CA LYS A 28 7.11 16.82 17.37
C LYS A 28 6.78 17.81 18.48
N GLU A 29 5.78 17.51 19.28
CA GLU A 29 5.31 18.33 20.39
C GLU A 29 5.61 17.62 21.71
N ILE A 30 5.74 18.39 22.77
CA ILE A 30 5.93 17.85 24.12
C ILE A 30 4.60 17.25 24.58
N VAL A 31 4.67 16.18 25.36
CA VAL A 31 3.50 15.57 26.00
C VAL A 31 2.99 16.48 27.11
N VAL A 32 1.75 16.93 27.02
CA VAL A 32 1.13 17.85 28.00
C VAL A 32 -0.06 17.20 28.72
N ASP A 33 -0.59 16.11 28.15
CA ASP A 33 -1.76 15.41 28.70
C ASP A 33 -1.37 14.61 29.96
N ASP A 34 -1.96 14.96 31.11
CA ASP A 34 -1.63 14.35 32.41
C ASP A 34 -1.84 12.84 32.45
N ILE A 35 -2.85 12.33 31.72
CA ILE A 35 -3.13 10.88 31.65
C ILE A 35 -1.98 10.19 30.90
N LEU A 36 -1.57 10.75 29.78
CA LEU A 36 -0.48 10.20 28.96
C LEU A 36 0.88 10.33 29.66
N LEU A 37 1.09 11.38 30.44
CA LEU A 37 2.30 11.53 31.26
C LEU A 37 2.37 10.47 32.36
N GLY A 38 1.27 10.25 33.08
CA GLY A 38 1.20 9.19 34.09
C GLY A 38 1.41 7.79 33.52
N ASP A 39 0.83 7.52 32.34
CA ASP A 39 1.03 6.25 31.62
C ASP A 39 2.49 6.08 31.18
N LEU A 40 3.13 7.14 30.68
CA LEU A 40 4.54 7.16 30.31
C LEU A 40 5.47 6.91 31.49
N GLU A 41 5.18 7.50 32.66
CA GLU A 41 5.96 7.29 33.86
C GLU A 41 5.90 5.82 34.32
N GLN A 42 4.70 5.23 34.33
CA GLN A 42 4.52 3.81 34.69
C GLN A 42 5.24 2.91 33.67
N LEU A 43 5.10 3.18 32.38
CA LEU A 43 5.77 2.42 31.34
C LEU A 43 7.30 2.48 31.47
N SER A 44 7.84 3.66 31.76
CA SER A 44 9.29 3.90 31.87
C SER A 44 9.93 3.17 33.05
N GLN A 45 9.15 2.74 34.03
CA GLN A 45 9.65 1.92 35.14
C GLN A 45 9.94 0.48 34.73
N LYS A 46 9.28 -0.03 33.67
CA LYS A 46 9.37 -1.42 33.22
C LYS A 46 10.04 -1.59 31.87
N CYS A 47 9.95 -0.59 31.00
CA CYS A 47 10.47 -0.65 29.64
C CYS A 47 11.37 0.53 29.36
N PHE A 48 12.44 0.32 28.57
CA PHE A 48 13.32 1.40 28.17
C PHE A 48 12.72 2.19 27.01
N VAL A 49 12.23 3.39 27.31
CA VAL A 49 11.72 4.35 26.31
C VAL A 49 12.88 5.13 25.73
N ILE A 50 13.11 5.02 24.43
CA ILE A 50 14.15 5.74 23.69
C ILE A 50 13.76 7.20 23.49
N GLU A 51 12.54 7.44 23.04
CA GLU A 51 11.99 8.76 22.74
C GLU A 51 10.46 8.73 22.90
N SER A 52 9.89 9.82 23.40
CA SER A 52 8.44 10.01 23.44
C SER A 52 8.07 11.43 23.04
N TYR A 53 7.02 11.59 22.25
CA TYR A 53 6.52 12.88 21.80
C TYR A 53 5.07 12.80 21.32
N MET A 54 4.40 13.93 21.25
CA MET A 54 3.09 14.04 20.61
C MET A 54 3.24 14.37 19.13
N GLN A 55 2.42 13.75 18.30
CA GLN A 55 2.31 14.09 16.89
C GLN A 55 0.88 13.81 16.41
N CYS A 56 0.24 14.79 15.80
CA CYS A 56 -1.16 14.67 15.35
C CYS A 56 -2.12 14.21 16.47
N GLY A 57 -1.94 14.68 17.70
CA GLY A 57 -2.77 14.31 18.84
C GLY A 57 -2.61 12.86 19.33
N THR A 58 -1.56 12.18 18.88
CA THR A 58 -1.24 10.80 19.30
C THR A 58 0.11 10.79 19.99
N LEU A 59 0.20 10.12 21.14
CA LEU A 59 1.47 9.87 21.81
C LEU A 59 2.25 8.81 21.03
N ILE A 60 3.48 9.16 20.65
CA ILE A 60 4.41 8.25 19.96
C ILE A 60 5.53 7.89 20.93
N ILE A 61 5.77 6.60 21.08
CA ILE A 61 6.77 6.03 21.96
C ILE A 61 7.72 5.16 21.14
N TRP A 62 9.01 5.41 21.22
CA TRP A 62 10.02 4.56 20.63
C TRP A 62 10.63 3.64 21.68
N VAL A 63 10.64 2.35 21.39
CA VAL A 63 11.24 1.33 22.25
C VAL A 63 12.16 0.43 21.44
N LYS A 64 13.06 -0.28 22.14
CA LYS A 64 13.88 -1.30 21.49
C LYS A 64 13.03 -2.49 21.11
N LYS A 65 13.45 -3.25 20.10
CA LYS A 65 12.72 -4.45 19.64
C LYS A 65 12.60 -5.53 20.73
N GLU A 66 13.61 -5.63 21.61
CA GLU A 66 13.64 -6.58 22.71
C GLU A 66 12.54 -6.30 23.74
N ASP A 67 12.22 -5.02 23.93
CA ASP A 67 11.28 -4.55 24.96
C ASP A 67 9.85 -4.41 24.42
N ILE A 68 9.63 -4.63 23.11
CA ILE A 68 8.32 -4.36 22.46
C ILE A 68 7.19 -5.17 23.08
N TYR A 69 7.41 -6.47 23.34
CA TYR A 69 6.41 -7.35 23.91
C TYR A 69 6.03 -6.89 25.33
N SER A 70 7.01 -6.66 26.17
CA SER A 70 6.81 -6.19 27.55
C SER A 70 6.14 -4.82 27.61
N CYS A 71 6.54 -3.92 26.70
CA CYS A 71 5.95 -2.59 26.57
C CYS A 71 4.45 -2.68 26.20
N LEU A 72 4.11 -3.52 25.24
CA LEU A 72 2.72 -3.71 24.80
C LEU A 72 1.88 -4.43 25.88
N GLU A 73 2.46 -5.36 26.60
CA GLU A 73 1.82 -6.02 27.75
C GLU A 73 1.48 -5.03 28.87
N GLU A 74 2.41 -4.14 29.22
CA GLU A 74 2.17 -3.07 30.19
C GLU A 74 1.10 -2.09 29.71
N LEU A 75 1.16 -1.64 28.48
CA LEU A 75 0.14 -0.76 27.92
C LEU A 75 -1.24 -1.40 27.92
N LYS A 76 -1.31 -2.71 27.68
CA LYS A 76 -2.56 -3.47 27.83
C LYS A 76 -3.06 -3.43 29.26
N GLY A 77 -2.16 -3.60 30.27
CA GLY A 77 -2.46 -3.45 31.68
C GLY A 77 -2.95 -2.04 32.06
N LEU A 78 -2.51 -1.01 31.32
CA LEU A 78 -2.94 0.38 31.45
C LEU A 78 -4.23 0.69 30.68
N SER A 79 -5.02 -0.30 30.33
CA SER A 79 -6.29 -0.21 29.58
C SER A 79 -6.13 0.22 28.10
N TYR A 80 -4.96 0.04 27.47
CA TYR A 80 -4.81 0.12 26.01
C TYR A 80 -4.98 -1.28 25.42
N ASP A 81 -6.19 -1.79 25.50
CA ASP A 81 -6.57 -3.17 25.20
C ASP A 81 -6.92 -3.41 23.72
N VAL A 82 -7.09 -2.35 22.94
CA VAL A 82 -7.41 -2.44 21.52
C VAL A 82 -6.20 -2.11 20.66
N LEU A 83 -5.62 -3.11 19.99
CA LEU A 83 -4.67 -2.92 18.92
C LEU A 83 -5.47 -2.65 17.62
N THR A 84 -5.52 -1.39 17.23
CA THR A 84 -6.30 -0.95 16.06
C THR A 84 -5.60 -1.24 14.75
N GLU A 85 -4.26 -1.14 14.75
CA GLU A 85 -3.44 -1.35 13.56
C GLU A 85 -1.99 -1.64 13.96
N MET A 86 -1.33 -2.47 13.18
CA MET A 86 0.12 -2.59 13.17
C MET A 86 0.59 -2.85 11.74
N SER A 87 1.75 -2.35 11.38
CA SER A 87 2.39 -2.60 10.10
C SER A 87 3.86 -2.20 10.15
N ALA A 88 4.54 -2.36 9.02
CA ALA A 88 5.94 -1.98 8.86
C ALA A 88 6.10 -0.90 7.77
N MET A 89 7.18 -0.15 7.87
CA MET A 89 7.65 0.77 6.84
C MET A 89 9.05 0.36 6.41
N ASP A 90 9.25 0.25 5.10
CA ASP A 90 10.54 -0.11 4.53
C ASP A 90 11.50 1.08 4.51
N TYR A 91 12.57 0.96 5.30
CA TYR A 91 13.75 1.83 5.32
C TYR A 91 15.04 1.07 5.00
N LEU A 92 14.96 -0.07 4.33
CA LEU A 92 16.13 -0.91 4.02
C LEU A 92 17.24 -0.12 3.32
N GLU A 93 16.89 0.62 2.27
CA GLU A 93 17.86 1.41 1.51
C GLU A 93 18.47 2.56 2.33
N LYS A 94 17.69 3.22 3.18
CA LYS A 94 18.12 4.40 3.91
C LYS A 94 18.75 4.11 5.26
N LYS A 95 18.25 3.10 5.97
CA LYS A 95 18.59 2.80 7.37
C LYS A 95 18.95 1.33 7.60
N GLY A 96 18.86 0.47 6.57
CA GLY A 96 19.17 -0.96 6.68
C GLY A 96 18.14 -1.77 7.44
N GLY A 97 16.87 -1.34 7.51
CA GLY A 97 15.85 -2.06 8.26
C GLY A 97 14.45 -1.54 8.07
N PHE A 98 13.56 -1.96 8.95
CA PHE A 98 12.16 -1.63 8.96
C PHE A 98 11.78 -0.85 10.23
N GLU A 99 10.89 0.12 10.10
CA GLU A 99 10.20 0.73 11.21
C GLU A 99 8.86 0.01 11.38
N ILE A 100 8.65 -0.61 12.53
CA ILE A 100 7.39 -1.29 12.88
C ILE A 100 6.64 -0.42 13.85
N PHE A 101 5.33 -0.28 13.66
CA PHE A 101 4.47 0.47 14.55
C PHE A 101 3.27 -0.34 15.01
N TYR A 102 2.83 -0.06 16.23
CA TYR A 102 1.65 -0.63 16.87
C TYR A 102 0.78 0.53 17.34
N GLN A 103 -0.44 0.59 16.83
CA GLN A 103 -1.40 1.63 17.17
C GLN A 103 -2.40 1.08 18.18
N LEU A 104 -2.32 1.59 19.41
CA LEU A 104 -3.18 1.18 20.51
C LEU A 104 -4.24 2.24 20.81
N LEU A 105 -5.40 1.78 21.25
CA LEU A 105 -6.52 2.60 21.68
C LEU A 105 -7.00 2.13 23.05
N SER A 106 -7.17 3.07 23.96
CA SER A 106 -7.94 2.89 25.18
C SER A 106 -9.33 3.50 25.01
N MET A 107 -10.36 2.68 25.13
CA MET A 107 -11.74 3.16 25.08
C MET A 107 -12.10 3.91 26.37
N ASP A 108 -11.61 3.47 27.51
CA ASP A 108 -11.85 4.07 28.82
C ASP A 108 -11.23 5.47 28.93
N LYS A 109 -9.95 5.56 28.60
CA LYS A 109 -9.18 6.83 28.62
C LYS A 109 -9.48 7.72 27.42
N LYS A 110 -10.07 7.19 26.34
CA LYS A 110 -10.28 7.88 25.05
C LYS A 110 -8.99 8.48 24.50
N ARG A 111 -7.91 7.69 24.59
CA ARG A 111 -6.57 8.06 24.15
C ARG A 111 -5.98 7.02 23.23
N ARG A 112 -5.10 7.49 22.35
CA ARG A 112 -4.35 6.65 21.40
C ARG A 112 -2.86 6.76 21.68
N ILE A 113 -2.17 5.64 21.59
CA ILE A 113 -0.72 5.57 21.69
C ILE A 113 -0.20 4.81 20.47
N ARG A 114 0.89 5.29 19.91
CA ARG A 114 1.62 4.58 18.87
C ARG A 114 2.99 4.17 19.39
N VAL A 115 3.21 2.90 19.54
CA VAL A 115 4.51 2.34 19.87
C VAL A 115 5.27 2.05 18.59
N LYS A 116 6.53 2.43 18.52
CA LYS A 116 7.40 2.22 17.37
C LYS A 116 8.68 1.51 17.79
N THR A 117 9.16 0.68 16.91
CA THR A 117 10.47 0.04 17.03
C THR A 117 11.17 -0.04 15.70
N PHE A 118 12.48 -0.21 15.73
CA PHE A 118 13.28 -0.40 14.53
C PHE A 118 13.87 -1.81 14.50
N LEU A 119 13.64 -2.51 13.40
CA LEU A 119 14.11 -3.88 13.15
C LEU A 119 15.09 -3.85 11.99
N LYS A 120 16.33 -4.30 12.17
CA LYS A 120 17.28 -4.48 11.08
C LYS A 120 16.88 -5.65 10.19
N LYS A 121 17.35 -5.65 8.94
CA LYS A 121 16.95 -6.59 7.90
C LYS A 121 16.98 -8.07 8.31
N GLU A 122 17.97 -8.48 9.10
CA GLU A 122 18.16 -9.88 9.47
C GLU A 122 17.68 -10.20 10.89
N GLU A 123 17.12 -9.22 11.56
CA GLU A 123 16.63 -9.39 12.91
C GLU A 123 15.20 -9.91 12.91
N GLN A 124 14.83 -10.55 14.00
CA GLN A 124 13.50 -11.06 14.22
C GLN A 124 12.82 -10.29 15.36
N ILE A 125 11.51 -10.27 15.34
CA ILE A 125 10.68 -9.64 16.37
C ILE A 125 9.72 -10.68 16.96
N GLN A 126 9.41 -10.55 18.23
CA GLN A 126 8.46 -11.42 18.91
C GLN A 126 7.04 -11.13 18.45
N SER A 127 6.25 -12.18 18.17
CA SER A 127 4.82 -12.05 17.89
C SER A 127 4.07 -11.51 19.09
N VAL A 128 3.14 -10.60 18.84
CA VAL A 128 2.24 -10.04 19.85
C VAL A 128 0.81 -10.58 19.73
N SER A 129 0.60 -11.60 18.91
CA SER A 129 -0.71 -12.23 18.67
C SER A 129 -1.30 -12.86 19.92
N MET A 130 -0.46 -13.24 20.90
CA MET A 130 -0.92 -13.73 22.21
C MET A 130 -1.44 -12.60 23.10
N LEU A 131 -0.96 -11.38 22.92
CA LEU A 131 -1.47 -10.20 23.63
C LEU A 131 -2.73 -9.65 22.95
N PHE A 132 -2.70 -9.54 21.63
CA PHE A 132 -3.77 -8.96 20.83
C PHE A 132 -4.16 -9.91 19.69
N SER A 133 -5.35 -10.48 19.73
CA SER A 133 -5.81 -11.42 18.70
C SER A 133 -5.85 -10.78 17.29
N SER A 134 -6.07 -9.46 17.20
CA SER A 134 -6.03 -8.71 15.93
C SER A 134 -4.65 -8.71 15.28
N ALA A 135 -3.58 -8.81 16.07
CA ALA A 135 -2.22 -8.86 15.58
C ALA A 135 -1.94 -10.07 14.67
N ASN A 136 -2.66 -11.17 14.87
CA ASN A 136 -2.46 -12.39 14.08
C ASN A 136 -2.52 -12.11 12.56
N TRP A 137 -3.52 -11.37 12.10
CA TRP A 137 -3.69 -11.08 10.69
C TRP A 137 -2.72 -10.00 10.20
N SER A 138 -2.52 -8.97 11.02
CA SER A 138 -1.59 -7.88 10.68
C SER A 138 -0.13 -8.34 10.63
N GLU A 139 0.27 -9.28 11.48
CA GLU A 139 1.59 -9.90 11.44
C GLU A 139 1.77 -10.78 10.19
N ARG A 140 0.73 -11.50 9.77
CA ARG A 140 0.75 -12.24 8.50
C ARG A 140 0.84 -11.31 7.30
N GLU A 141 0.11 -10.20 7.31
CA GLU A 141 0.22 -9.16 6.28
C GLU A 141 1.63 -8.56 6.26
N MET A 142 2.20 -8.27 7.41
CA MET A 142 3.57 -7.77 7.53
C MET A 142 4.59 -8.77 6.96
N TYR A 143 4.42 -10.05 7.22
CA TYR A 143 5.22 -11.09 6.58
C TYR A 143 5.00 -11.13 5.07
N ASP A 144 3.75 -11.13 4.64
CA ASP A 144 3.40 -11.25 3.22
C ASP A 144 3.93 -10.08 2.39
N MET A 145 3.78 -8.86 2.89
CA MET A 145 4.12 -7.64 2.18
C MET A 145 5.57 -7.19 2.30
N PHE A 146 6.23 -7.47 3.43
CA PHE A 146 7.59 -6.98 3.72
C PHE A 146 8.62 -8.10 4.00
N GLY A 147 8.17 -9.33 4.18
CA GLY A 147 9.05 -10.46 4.50
C GLY A 147 9.47 -10.52 5.97
N ILE A 148 8.82 -9.80 6.87
CA ILE A 148 9.12 -9.79 8.30
C ILE A 148 8.30 -10.89 8.97
N LEU A 149 8.95 -12.00 9.32
CA LEU A 149 8.30 -13.13 10.00
C LEU A 149 8.48 -13.01 11.51
N PRO A 150 7.38 -12.75 12.28
CA PRO A 150 7.46 -12.70 13.74
C PRO A 150 7.74 -14.09 14.35
N GLN A 151 8.57 -14.11 15.40
CA GLN A 151 8.86 -15.32 16.15
C GLN A 151 7.63 -15.78 16.93
N ASN A 152 7.41 -17.09 17.02
CA ASN A 152 6.31 -17.71 17.76
C ASN A 152 4.92 -17.28 17.29
N HIS A 153 4.77 -16.88 16.04
CA HIS A 153 3.46 -16.64 15.45
C HIS A 153 2.72 -17.96 15.26
N PRO A 154 1.45 -18.08 15.68
CA PRO A 154 0.72 -19.36 15.67
C PRO A 154 0.42 -19.89 14.26
N TYR A 155 0.33 -19.01 13.27
CA TYR A 155 -0.01 -19.39 11.90
C TYR A 155 0.73 -18.54 10.85
N PRO A 156 2.05 -18.78 10.65
CA PRO A 156 2.92 -17.94 9.83
C PRO A 156 2.77 -18.25 8.34
N LYS A 157 1.60 -17.95 7.76
CA LYS A 157 1.31 -18.09 6.33
C LYS A 157 0.95 -16.77 5.70
N ARG A 158 1.13 -16.66 4.38
CA ARG A 158 0.66 -15.50 3.60
C ARG A 158 -0.85 -15.30 3.77
N ILE A 159 -1.34 -14.10 3.56
CA ILE A 159 -2.76 -13.74 3.73
C ILE A 159 -3.35 -13.07 2.47
N LEU A 160 -2.58 -12.27 1.78
CA LEU A 160 -3.03 -11.53 0.59
C LEU A 160 -2.52 -12.16 -0.70
N MET A 161 -1.22 -12.51 -0.72
CA MET A 161 -0.63 -13.14 -1.88
C MET A 161 -0.84 -14.66 -1.85
N PRO A 162 -0.84 -15.32 -3.01
CA PRO A 162 -0.86 -16.79 -3.09
C PRO A 162 0.34 -17.42 -2.38
N ASP A 163 0.18 -18.67 -1.93
CA ASP A 163 1.22 -19.37 -1.16
C ASP A 163 2.52 -19.57 -1.96
N ASP A 164 2.42 -19.69 -3.27
CA ASP A 164 3.51 -19.88 -4.22
C ASP A 164 4.11 -18.55 -4.75
N TRP A 165 3.59 -17.41 -4.29
CA TRP A 165 4.09 -16.11 -4.71
C TRP A 165 5.53 -15.88 -4.25
N VAL A 166 6.39 -15.40 -5.16
CA VAL A 166 7.78 -15.06 -4.89
C VAL A 166 7.92 -13.56 -4.63
N GLY A 167 8.59 -13.22 -3.53
CA GLY A 167 8.86 -11.83 -3.15
C GLY A 167 7.81 -11.22 -2.22
N HIS A 168 7.98 -9.92 -1.94
CA HIS A 168 7.19 -9.15 -1.00
C HIS A 168 6.84 -7.79 -1.62
N PRO A 169 5.57 -7.58 -2.01
CA PRO A 169 5.18 -6.48 -2.91
C PRO A 169 5.34 -5.06 -2.35
N LEU A 170 5.37 -4.88 -1.03
CA LEU A 170 5.54 -3.55 -0.43
C LEU A 170 7.00 -3.17 -0.13
N LEU A 171 7.95 -4.04 -0.43
CA LEU A 171 9.35 -3.65 -0.41
C LEU A 171 9.61 -2.59 -1.50
N LYS A 172 10.35 -1.55 -1.17
CA LYS A 172 10.72 -0.50 -2.13
C LYS A 172 11.62 -0.99 -3.26
N SER A 173 12.32 -2.11 -3.03
CA SER A 173 13.09 -2.81 -4.05
C SER A 173 12.23 -3.63 -5.02
N TYR A 174 10.97 -3.93 -4.64
CA TYR A 174 10.03 -4.62 -5.52
C TYR A 174 9.51 -3.64 -6.58
N PRO A 175 9.48 -4.03 -7.87
CA PRO A 175 9.02 -3.13 -8.93
C PRO A 175 7.55 -2.72 -8.74
N LEU A 176 7.27 -1.43 -8.88
CA LEU A 176 5.90 -0.88 -8.73
C LEU A 176 4.90 -1.52 -9.69
N GLN A 177 5.38 -1.96 -10.85
CA GLN A 177 4.55 -2.60 -11.88
C GLN A 177 4.53 -4.14 -11.77
N GLY A 178 5.11 -4.68 -10.71
CA GLY A 178 5.37 -6.11 -10.58
C GLY A 178 6.62 -6.56 -11.34
N ASP A 179 7.08 -7.75 -11.04
CA ASP A 179 8.14 -8.44 -11.78
C ASP A 179 7.55 -9.30 -12.92
N GLU A 180 8.42 -9.99 -13.64
CA GLU A 180 7.96 -10.85 -14.74
C GLU A 180 7.07 -12.01 -14.24
N ALA A 181 7.36 -12.56 -13.07
CA ALA A 181 6.53 -13.60 -12.47
C ALA A 181 5.12 -13.08 -12.16
N ALA A 182 5.02 -11.86 -11.62
CA ALA A 182 3.74 -11.21 -11.36
C ALA A 182 2.93 -10.98 -12.63
N GLN A 183 3.60 -10.60 -13.72
CA GLN A 183 2.94 -10.34 -15.00
C GLN A 183 2.28 -11.59 -15.60
N TRP A 184 2.88 -12.74 -15.39
CA TRP A 184 2.40 -13.98 -15.96
C TRP A 184 1.60 -14.85 -15.00
N TYR A 185 1.57 -14.51 -13.72
CA TYR A 185 1.01 -15.37 -12.67
C TYR A 185 -0.42 -15.88 -12.98
N GLU A 186 -1.31 -14.97 -13.34
CA GLU A 186 -2.70 -15.35 -13.67
C GLU A 186 -2.79 -16.18 -14.93
N VAL A 187 -2.03 -15.83 -15.96
CA VAL A 187 -2.03 -16.56 -17.22
C VAL A 187 -1.54 -17.98 -17.00
N ASP A 188 -0.40 -18.14 -16.34
CA ASP A 188 0.22 -19.44 -16.11
C ASP A 188 -0.63 -20.32 -15.20
N THR A 189 -1.26 -19.73 -14.19
CA THR A 189 -2.08 -20.47 -13.21
C THR A 189 -3.42 -20.89 -13.79
N ILE A 190 -4.05 -20.08 -14.64
CA ILE A 190 -5.40 -20.32 -15.18
C ILE A 190 -5.34 -21.06 -16.50
N PHE A 191 -4.45 -20.68 -17.41
CA PHE A 191 -4.43 -21.15 -18.79
C PHE A 191 -3.22 -22.04 -19.12
N GLY A 192 -2.10 -21.90 -18.39
CA GLY A 192 -0.83 -22.53 -18.69
C GLY A 192 0.14 -21.60 -19.45
N GLU A 193 1.43 -21.92 -19.39
CA GLU A 193 2.49 -21.09 -20.00
C GLU A 193 2.38 -20.98 -21.53
N GLU A 194 1.78 -21.96 -22.18
CA GLU A 194 1.55 -21.97 -23.62
C GLU A 194 0.64 -20.84 -24.10
N TYR A 195 -0.18 -20.28 -23.23
CA TYR A 195 -1.06 -19.16 -23.57
C TYR A 195 -0.39 -17.80 -23.50
N ARG A 196 0.86 -17.70 -23.04
CA ARG A 196 1.61 -16.44 -23.00
C ARG A 196 1.73 -15.80 -24.38
N GLU A 197 1.91 -16.59 -25.43
CA GLU A 197 2.00 -16.11 -26.81
C GLU A 197 0.65 -15.56 -27.30
N VAL A 198 -0.43 -16.18 -26.90
CA VAL A 198 -1.79 -15.81 -27.33
C VAL A 198 -2.27 -14.55 -26.64
N ILE A 199 -2.02 -14.42 -25.33
CA ILE A 199 -2.56 -13.30 -24.52
C ILE A 199 -1.75 -12.01 -24.73
N GLY A 200 -0.46 -12.11 -24.99
CA GLY A 200 0.41 -10.94 -25.20
C GLY A 200 0.65 -10.09 -23.94
N LYS A 201 1.68 -9.26 -24.00
CA LYS A 201 2.18 -8.48 -22.85
C LYS A 201 1.22 -7.45 -22.30
N GLU A 202 0.47 -6.81 -23.15
CA GLU A 202 -0.36 -5.67 -22.73
C GLU A 202 -1.63 -6.08 -22.00
N GLN A 203 -2.13 -7.26 -22.24
CA GLN A 203 -3.34 -7.78 -21.58
C GLN A 203 -3.08 -8.31 -20.17
N ARG A 204 -1.86 -8.71 -19.87
CA ARG A 204 -1.48 -9.28 -18.58
C ARG A 204 -0.89 -8.25 -17.60
N ASP A 205 -0.36 -7.13 -18.10
CA ASP A 205 0.25 -6.11 -17.26
C ASP A 205 -0.84 -5.19 -16.68
N SER A 206 -1.24 -5.48 -15.44
CA SER A 206 -2.26 -4.72 -14.73
C SER A 206 -1.89 -3.22 -14.60
N ALA A 207 -0.62 -2.89 -14.43
CA ALA A 207 -0.18 -1.51 -14.37
C ALA A 207 -0.26 -0.81 -15.73
N ARG A 208 -0.04 -1.53 -16.83
CA ARG A 208 -0.31 -1.02 -18.17
C ARG A 208 -1.79 -0.93 -18.47
N VAL A 209 -2.58 -1.89 -18.01
CA VAL A 209 -4.04 -1.85 -18.13
C VAL A 209 -4.61 -0.64 -17.41
N ASP A 210 -4.18 -0.36 -16.19
CA ASP A 210 -4.61 0.82 -15.45
C ASP A 210 -4.17 2.13 -16.12
N ARG A 211 -2.94 2.19 -16.62
CA ARG A 211 -2.47 3.32 -17.46
C ARG A 211 -3.20 3.38 -18.78
N TYR A 212 -3.52 2.24 -19.32
CA TYR A 212 -4.28 2.12 -20.55
C TYR A 212 -5.69 2.62 -20.37
N ASP A 213 -6.36 2.24 -19.31
CA ASP A 213 -7.69 2.75 -18.98
C ASP A 213 -7.66 4.26 -18.74
N THR A 214 -6.67 4.78 -18.02
CA THR A 214 -6.49 6.22 -17.87
C THR A 214 -6.20 6.88 -19.20
N THR A 215 -5.45 6.23 -20.07
CA THR A 215 -5.12 6.72 -21.39
C THR A 215 -6.28 6.55 -22.37
N ARG A 216 -7.07 5.48 -22.26
CA ARG A 216 -8.31 5.30 -23.04
C ARG A 216 -9.27 6.43 -22.81
N PHE A 217 -9.52 6.77 -21.54
CA PHE A 217 -10.40 7.90 -21.21
C PHE A 217 -9.85 9.26 -21.64
N SER A 218 -8.55 9.39 -21.80
CA SER A 218 -7.91 10.59 -22.30
C SER A 218 -7.72 10.59 -23.82
N ARG A 219 -7.75 9.42 -24.44
CA ARG A 219 -7.59 9.21 -25.89
C ARG A 219 -8.90 8.96 -26.59
N LEU A 220 -9.91 9.61 -26.24
CA LEU A 220 -11.26 9.47 -26.76
C LEU A 220 -11.32 8.94 -28.21
N GLY A 221 -12.01 7.81 -28.38
CA GLY A 221 -12.13 7.14 -29.66
C GLY A 221 -11.07 6.06 -29.94
N TYR A 222 -10.13 5.83 -29.02
CA TYR A 222 -9.11 4.79 -29.12
C TYR A 222 -9.23 3.81 -27.99
N GLU A 223 -10.10 2.86 -28.13
CA GLU A 223 -10.32 1.79 -27.17
C GLU A 223 -10.18 0.44 -27.86
N VAL A 224 -9.95 -0.60 -27.08
CA VAL A 224 -9.86 -1.95 -27.60
C VAL A 224 -11.28 -2.50 -27.81
N GLY A 225 -11.55 -3.09 -28.96
CA GLY A 225 -12.78 -3.78 -29.22
C GLY A 225 -12.92 -5.02 -28.32
N TYR A 226 -14.16 -5.32 -27.90
CA TYR A 226 -14.41 -6.53 -27.13
C TYR A 226 -13.94 -7.78 -27.91
N GLY A 227 -13.08 -8.58 -27.27
CA GLY A 227 -12.51 -9.78 -27.87
C GLY A 227 -11.36 -9.55 -28.85
N GLU A 228 -10.89 -8.31 -29.03
CA GLU A 228 -9.67 -8.05 -29.81
C GLU A 228 -8.44 -8.04 -28.91
N MET A 229 -7.40 -8.74 -29.36
CA MET A 229 -6.13 -8.77 -28.68
C MET A 229 -5.35 -7.46 -28.92
N ILE A 230 -4.75 -6.94 -27.86
CA ILE A 230 -3.84 -5.81 -27.94
C ILE A 230 -2.44 -6.34 -28.20
N GLU A 231 -1.99 -6.29 -29.44
CA GLU A 231 -0.63 -6.64 -29.79
C GLU A 231 0.27 -5.42 -29.83
N GLU A 232 1.42 -5.53 -29.18
CA GLU A 232 2.43 -4.48 -29.19
C GLU A 232 2.99 -4.32 -30.61
N GLY A 233 2.85 -3.11 -31.16
CA GLY A 233 3.37 -2.79 -32.49
C GLY A 233 2.42 -2.98 -33.67
N GLN A 234 1.21 -3.42 -33.47
CA GLN A 234 0.22 -3.44 -34.57
C GLN A 234 -0.22 -2.01 -34.91
N GLU A 235 0.16 -1.56 -36.10
CA GLU A 235 -0.41 -0.38 -36.71
C GLU A 235 -1.76 -0.74 -37.34
N LYS A 236 -2.86 -0.33 -36.69
CA LYS A 236 -4.17 -0.39 -37.33
C LYS A 236 -4.41 0.90 -38.09
N GLU A 237 -4.63 0.79 -39.38
CA GLU A 237 -4.88 1.94 -40.26
C GLU A 237 -6.26 2.58 -40.02
N LYS A 238 -7.19 1.83 -39.40
CA LYS A 238 -8.55 2.34 -39.20
C LYS A 238 -8.65 3.14 -37.91
N PRO A 239 -9.22 4.34 -37.96
CA PRO A 239 -9.52 5.10 -36.75
C PRO A 239 -10.51 4.35 -35.92
N ILE A 240 -10.33 4.40 -34.61
CA ILE A 240 -11.25 3.80 -33.67
C ILE A 240 -12.48 4.69 -33.58
N VAL A 241 -13.61 4.09 -33.88
CA VAL A 241 -14.92 4.70 -33.69
C VAL A 241 -15.58 4.00 -32.51
N TYR A 242 -16.09 4.78 -31.57
CA TYR A 242 -16.85 4.25 -30.45
C TYR A 242 -18.05 3.46 -30.94
N GLN A 243 -18.14 2.19 -30.55
CA GLN A 243 -19.24 1.31 -30.88
C GLN A 243 -19.89 0.84 -29.58
N GLU A 244 -21.17 1.16 -29.40
CA GLU A 244 -21.89 0.85 -28.17
C GLU A 244 -22.07 -0.66 -27.96
N GLU A 245 -22.21 -1.41 -29.05
CA GLU A 245 -22.47 -2.85 -29.01
C GLU A 245 -21.19 -3.71 -28.93
N ASN A 246 -20.12 -3.29 -29.60
CA ASN A 246 -18.91 -4.10 -29.75
C ASN A 246 -17.65 -3.43 -29.18
N GLY A 247 -17.81 -2.34 -28.44
CA GLY A 247 -16.69 -1.56 -27.94
C GLY A 247 -15.99 -0.75 -29.04
N VAL A 248 -14.73 -0.49 -28.86
CA VAL A 248 -13.93 0.38 -29.72
C VAL A 248 -12.69 -0.35 -30.21
N LEU A 249 -12.40 -0.26 -31.49
CA LEU A 249 -11.21 -0.85 -32.07
C LEU A 249 -9.95 -0.13 -31.61
N PHE A 250 -8.91 -0.88 -31.27
CA PHE A 250 -7.62 -0.31 -30.88
C PHE A 250 -6.82 0.18 -32.10
N VAL A 251 -6.22 1.36 -31.99
CA VAL A 251 -5.23 1.88 -32.96
C VAL A 251 -4.00 2.40 -32.23
N SER A 252 -2.83 2.19 -32.83
CA SER A 252 -1.53 2.54 -32.25
C SER A 252 -1.27 4.06 -32.18
N LYS A 253 -1.85 4.83 -33.08
CA LYS A 253 -1.69 6.30 -33.13
C LYS A 253 -3.02 7.01 -33.22
N MET A 254 -3.23 7.93 -32.27
CA MET A 254 -4.36 8.85 -32.33
C MET A 254 -4.00 10.07 -33.19
N LYS A 255 -4.79 10.30 -34.24
CA LYS A 255 -4.77 11.56 -34.96
C LYS A 255 -5.89 12.46 -34.43
N PRO A 256 -5.64 13.74 -34.16
CA PRO A 256 -6.67 14.65 -33.64
C PRO A 256 -7.95 14.66 -34.48
N GLU A 257 -7.82 14.49 -35.77
CA GLU A 257 -8.91 14.47 -36.76
C GLU A 257 -9.85 13.27 -36.54
N ASN A 258 -9.34 12.18 -35.99
CA ASN A 258 -10.05 10.93 -35.79
C ASN A 258 -10.49 10.71 -34.33
N ALA A 259 -10.16 11.66 -33.45
CA ALA A 259 -10.52 11.57 -32.05
C ALA A 259 -11.93 12.13 -31.83
N LYS A 260 -12.80 11.33 -31.18
CA LYS A 260 -14.10 11.79 -30.74
C LYS A 260 -14.00 12.22 -29.28
N GLN A 261 -14.21 13.49 -29.01
CA GLN A 261 -14.25 13.99 -27.65
C GLN A 261 -15.65 13.72 -27.05
N LEU A 262 -15.67 13.03 -25.93
CA LEU A 262 -16.89 12.79 -25.18
C LEU A 262 -17.03 13.84 -24.07
N ASP A 263 -18.15 14.54 -24.03
CA ASP A 263 -18.41 15.55 -22.99
C ASP A 263 -18.73 14.93 -21.64
N LYS A 264 -19.12 13.68 -21.61
CA LYS A 264 -19.44 12.93 -20.40
C LYS A 264 -18.90 11.49 -20.49
N ARG A 265 -18.41 11.01 -19.36
CA ARG A 265 -18.10 9.60 -19.15
C ARG A 265 -19.44 8.85 -19.03
N LYS A 266 -19.60 7.75 -19.79
CA LYS A 266 -20.74 6.84 -19.62
C LYS A 266 -20.63 6.04 -18.33
#